data_33791be851f91017e39339bf1a185f31
#
_entry.id   33791be851f91017e39339bf1a185f31
#
_cell.length_a   1.000
_cell.length_b   1.000
_cell.length_c   1.000
_cell.angle_alpha   90.00
_cell.angle_beta   90.00
_cell.angle_gamma   90.00
#
_symmetry.space_group_name_H-M   'P 1'
#
loop_
_entity.id
_entity.type
_entity.pdbx_description
1 polymer ?
#
loop_
_entity_poly.entity_id
_entity_poly.type
_entity_poly.pdbx_seq_one_letter_code
_entity_poly.pdbx_strand_id
1 'polypeptide(L)'
;MKKTDTIIIGAGPVGLFAVHQLGIKGLKSVVIDNLDKAGGQCIELYPDKPIYDIPAVPECTGEELTKKLLDQIKPFQTEFFLNERVEEVRQEKENWIVKTNNDKEFLAPNIIIAGGVGSFETRKLTLKQTEKFEGKSIFYSVKNKDSFKNKIISIFGGGDSALDWALELSKYSKINLIHRRNEFRGAPHTLSEIKKLEKEGKILIKTPCQLETIEGDKSIKSITIKFDDGKTEKIKTDLILSFFGLIMKLGPITEWGLNMNNKTIKVNSENFETNKKGIFAAGDICFYPGKLKLILSGFHEVALASVECFKRARPNEKYRFEFTTSSKSIQDRLGKK
;
A
#
# COMPACT_ATOMS: atom_id res chain seq x y z
N MET A 1 13.94 -7.77 -24.66
CA MET A 1 13.44 -8.67 -23.60
C MET A 1 14.56 -8.91 -22.57
N LYS A 2 14.29 -8.58 -21.31
CA LYS A 2 15.23 -8.74 -20.20
C LYS A 2 15.03 -10.09 -19.50
N LYS A 3 16.12 -10.83 -19.26
CA LYS A 3 16.07 -12.15 -18.58
C LYS A 3 16.49 -12.03 -17.11
N THR A 4 15.77 -12.72 -16.22
CA THR A 4 16.07 -12.79 -14.77
C THR A 4 15.59 -14.13 -14.21
N ASP A 5 15.91 -14.44 -12.94
CA ASP A 5 15.40 -15.65 -12.27
C ASP A 5 13.97 -15.45 -11.72
N THR A 6 13.61 -14.23 -11.34
CA THR A 6 12.28 -13.92 -10.80
C THR A 6 11.86 -12.49 -11.14
N ILE A 7 10.63 -12.30 -11.59
CA ILE A 7 9.99 -10.99 -11.77
C ILE A 7 9.12 -10.75 -10.55
N ILE A 8 9.31 -9.63 -9.86
CA ILE A 8 8.49 -9.19 -8.73
C ILE A 8 7.58 -8.08 -9.21
N ILE A 9 6.26 -8.25 -9.04
CA ILE A 9 5.24 -7.25 -9.41
C ILE A 9 4.74 -6.60 -8.12
N GLY A 10 5.14 -5.35 -7.89
CA GLY A 10 4.87 -4.58 -6.69
C GLY A 10 6.12 -4.33 -5.85
N ALA A 11 6.43 -3.05 -5.62
CA ALA A 11 7.57 -2.56 -4.84
C ALA A 11 7.18 -2.14 -3.40
N GLY A 12 6.06 -2.65 -2.87
CA GLY A 12 5.68 -2.48 -1.47
C GLY A 12 6.59 -3.27 -0.52
N PRO A 13 6.38 -3.19 0.80
CA PRO A 13 7.22 -3.88 1.79
C PRO A 13 7.44 -5.36 1.50
N VAL A 14 6.39 -6.06 1.07
CA VAL A 14 6.45 -7.50 0.74
C VAL A 14 7.30 -7.76 -0.51
N GLY A 15 7.15 -6.95 -1.55
CA GLY A 15 7.98 -7.05 -2.76
C GLY A 15 9.45 -6.73 -2.50
N LEU A 16 9.73 -5.72 -1.68
CA LEU A 16 11.10 -5.41 -1.25
C LEU A 16 11.71 -6.58 -0.45
N PHE A 17 10.95 -7.17 0.46
CA PHE A 17 11.45 -8.33 1.22
C PHE A 17 11.59 -9.58 0.34
N ALA A 18 10.79 -9.71 -0.74
CA ALA A 18 10.99 -10.77 -1.74
C ALA A 18 12.37 -10.67 -2.41
N VAL A 19 12.83 -9.44 -2.73
CA VAL A 19 14.19 -9.22 -3.25
C VAL A 19 15.23 -9.78 -2.28
N HIS A 20 15.10 -9.47 -0.98
CA HIS A 20 16.01 -10.00 0.06
C HIS A 20 16.00 -11.53 0.08
N GLN A 21 14.81 -12.14 0.12
CA GLN A 21 14.67 -13.60 0.21
C GLN A 21 15.20 -14.33 -1.02
N LEU A 22 15.05 -13.76 -2.20
CA LEU A 22 15.65 -14.29 -3.44
C LEU A 22 17.16 -14.09 -3.46
N GLY A 23 17.62 -12.89 -3.07
CA GLY A 23 19.03 -12.53 -3.08
C GLY A 23 19.89 -13.39 -2.18
N ILE A 24 19.46 -13.70 -0.94
CA ILE A 24 20.19 -14.61 -0.05
C ILE A 24 20.28 -16.03 -0.60
N LYS A 25 19.36 -16.43 -1.49
CA LYS A 25 19.40 -17.71 -2.23
C LYS A 25 20.22 -17.63 -3.52
N GLY A 26 20.82 -16.47 -3.85
CA GLY A 26 21.61 -16.26 -5.06
C GLY A 26 20.79 -16.13 -6.33
N LEU A 27 19.51 -15.79 -6.22
CA LEU A 27 18.65 -15.53 -7.36
C LEU A 27 18.64 -14.04 -7.72
N LYS A 28 18.67 -13.74 -9.01
CA LYS A 28 18.49 -12.40 -9.56
C LYS A 28 17.01 -12.09 -9.71
N SER A 29 16.63 -10.86 -9.38
CA SER A 29 15.27 -10.40 -9.57
C SER A 29 15.22 -9.02 -10.21
N VAL A 30 14.06 -8.70 -10.82
CA VAL A 30 13.67 -7.36 -11.20
C VAL A 30 12.37 -7.02 -10.49
N VAL A 31 12.17 -5.75 -10.14
CA VAL A 31 10.95 -5.25 -9.51
C VAL A 31 10.24 -4.31 -10.48
N ILE A 32 8.96 -4.55 -10.72
CA ILE A 32 8.10 -3.72 -11.58
C ILE A 32 6.99 -3.14 -10.72
N ASP A 33 6.80 -1.83 -10.75
CA ASP A 33 5.73 -1.16 -10.02
C ASP A 33 5.13 0.00 -10.82
N ASN A 34 3.82 0.16 -10.71
CA ASN A 34 3.08 1.24 -11.35
C ASN A 34 3.32 2.61 -10.69
N LEU A 35 3.80 2.65 -9.45
CA LEU A 35 4.12 3.88 -8.75
C LEU A 35 5.49 4.43 -9.18
N ASP A 36 5.69 5.72 -8.96
CA ASP A 36 6.94 6.44 -9.23
C ASP A 36 8.03 6.18 -8.18
N LYS A 37 7.64 5.56 -7.04
CA LYS A 37 8.51 5.26 -5.89
C LYS A 37 8.26 3.88 -5.36
N ALA A 38 9.32 3.26 -4.84
CA ALA A 38 9.20 2.04 -4.04
C ALA A 38 8.62 2.37 -2.65
N GLY A 39 7.88 1.41 -2.07
CA GLY A 39 7.28 1.50 -0.74
C GLY A 39 5.77 1.22 -0.73
N GLY A 40 5.11 1.27 -1.91
CA GLY A 40 3.69 0.95 -2.05
C GLY A 40 2.80 1.76 -1.11
N GLN A 41 1.85 1.11 -0.42
CA GLN A 41 0.92 1.80 0.49
C GLN A 41 1.61 2.57 1.61
N CYS A 42 2.75 2.10 2.11
CA CYS A 42 3.50 2.76 3.19
C CYS A 42 3.95 4.17 2.81
N ILE A 43 4.34 4.38 1.55
CA ILE A 43 4.77 5.70 1.05
C ILE A 43 3.60 6.52 0.52
N GLU A 44 2.66 5.88 -0.19
CA GLU A 44 1.57 6.61 -0.85
C GLU A 44 0.46 7.06 0.12
N LEU A 45 0.15 6.26 1.14
CA LEU A 45 -1.02 6.50 1.97
C LEU A 45 -0.70 7.00 3.37
N TYR A 46 0.40 6.53 3.96
CA TYR A 46 0.73 6.82 5.36
C TYR A 46 2.23 6.86 5.65
N PRO A 47 3.03 7.69 4.92
CA PRO A 47 4.48 7.74 5.10
C PRO A 47 4.89 8.10 6.53
N ASP A 48 4.15 8.99 7.17
CA ASP A 48 4.43 9.50 8.53
C ASP A 48 3.64 8.77 9.62
N LYS A 49 2.82 7.76 9.28
CA LYS A 49 2.03 7.03 10.28
C LYS A 49 2.92 6.01 11.00
N PRO A 50 2.90 5.97 12.34
CA PRO A 50 3.65 4.97 13.09
C PRO A 50 3.07 3.56 12.88
N ILE A 51 3.95 2.59 12.76
CA ILE A 51 3.69 1.15 12.64
C ILE A 51 4.34 0.47 13.83
N TYR A 52 3.60 -0.41 14.52
CA TYR A 52 4.03 -1.04 15.78
C TYR A 52 4.11 -2.57 15.71
N ASP A 53 3.75 -3.17 14.56
CA ASP A 53 3.62 -4.61 14.38
C ASP A 53 4.68 -5.22 13.45
N ILE A 54 5.82 -4.55 13.33
CA ILE A 54 7.00 -5.10 12.63
C ILE A 54 7.92 -5.78 13.68
N PRO A 55 8.19 -7.08 13.52
CA PRO A 55 9.03 -7.81 14.47
C PRO A 55 10.38 -7.12 14.71
N ALA A 56 10.78 -7.03 15.97
CA ALA A 56 12.03 -6.40 16.44
C ALA A 56 12.16 -4.89 16.13
N VAL A 57 11.11 -4.24 15.62
CA VAL A 57 11.05 -2.79 15.43
C VAL A 57 9.90 -2.27 16.29
N PRO A 58 10.17 -1.72 17.50
CA PRO A 58 9.12 -1.28 18.43
C PRO A 58 8.20 -0.23 17.81
N GLU A 59 8.76 0.67 16.99
CA GLU A 59 8.06 1.71 16.25
C GLU A 59 8.87 2.11 15.03
N CYS A 60 8.19 2.32 13.92
CA CYS A 60 8.73 2.99 12.73
C CYS A 60 7.60 3.63 11.93
N THR A 61 7.90 4.64 11.15
CA THR A 61 6.96 5.19 10.17
C THR A 61 6.93 4.34 8.89
N GLY A 62 5.92 4.54 8.02
CA GLY A 62 5.87 3.89 6.71
C GLY A 62 7.10 4.21 5.85
N GLU A 63 7.60 5.45 5.92
CA GLU A 63 8.81 5.89 5.23
C GLU A 63 10.06 5.21 5.80
N GLU A 64 10.21 5.19 7.13
CA GLU A 64 11.36 4.54 7.79
C GLU A 64 11.41 3.04 7.51
N LEU A 65 10.27 2.35 7.52
CA LEU A 65 10.20 0.93 7.16
C LEU A 65 10.67 0.71 5.73
N THR A 66 10.16 1.51 4.79
CA THR A 66 10.56 1.43 3.39
C THR A 66 12.05 1.65 3.21
N LYS A 67 12.62 2.68 3.87
CA LYS A 67 14.05 2.96 3.83
C LYS A 67 14.87 1.79 4.35
N LYS A 68 14.49 1.21 5.50
CA LYS A 68 15.18 0.05 6.08
C LYS A 68 15.15 -1.16 5.15
N LEU A 69 14.01 -1.42 4.48
CA LEU A 69 13.90 -2.51 3.50
C LEU A 69 14.76 -2.24 2.25
N LEU A 70 14.78 -1.01 1.73
CA LEU A 70 15.66 -0.63 0.63
C LEU A 70 17.14 -0.77 1.00
N ASP A 71 17.53 -0.36 2.22
CA ASP A 71 18.89 -0.54 2.72
C ASP A 71 19.25 -2.04 2.82
N GLN A 72 18.32 -2.89 3.27
CA GLN A 72 18.52 -4.32 3.41
C GLN A 72 18.77 -5.03 2.07
N ILE A 73 18.21 -4.54 0.98
CA ILE A 73 18.34 -5.16 -0.35
C ILE A 73 19.51 -4.61 -1.20
N LYS A 74 20.19 -3.55 -0.77
CA LYS A 74 21.31 -2.95 -1.50
C LYS A 74 22.36 -3.93 -2.01
N PRO A 75 22.76 -4.98 -1.25
CA PRO A 75 23.77 -5.93 -1.72
C PRO A 75 23.37 -6.68 -2.99
N PHE A 76 22.07 -6.82 -3.29
CA PHE A 76 21.58 -7.67 -4.37
C PHE A 76 21.48 -6.97 -5.73
N GLN A 77 21.72 -5.66 -5.79
CA GLN A 77 21.76 -4.86 -7.05
C GLN A 77 20.53 -5.08 -7.95
N THR A 78 19.35 -5.23 -7.34
CA THR A 78 18.09 -5.45 -8.08
C THR A 78 17.68 -4.21 -8.85
N GLU A 79 17.26 -4.38 -10.10
CA GLU A 79 16.77 -3.27 -10.91
C GLU A 79 15.28 -3.05 -10.69
N PHE A 80 14.93 -1.77 -10.55
CA PHE A 80 13.56 -1.30 -10.39
C PHE A 80 13.05 -0.66 -11.68
N PHE A 81 11.88 -1.08 -12.10
CA PHE A 81 11.11 -0.51 -13.20
C PHE A 81 9.86 0.14 -12.61
N LEU A 82 9.99 1.40 -12.25
CA LEU A 82 8.91 2.22 -11.68
C LEU A 82 8.15 2.95 -12.79
N ASN A 83 6.93 3.42 -12.51
CA ASN A 83 5.98 3.94 -13.51
C ASN A 83 5.68 2.92 -14.62
N GLU A 84 5.76 1.62 -14.29
CA GLU A 84 5.54 0.51 -15.21
C GLU A 84 4.43 -0.38 -14.68
N ARG A 85 3.32 -0.46 -15.40
CA ARG A 85 2.23 -1.37 -15.07
C ARG A 85 2.35 -2.63 -15.91
N VAL A 86 2.32 -3.79 -15.26
CA VAL A 86 2.25 -5.07 -15.96
C VAL A 86 0.86 -5.23 -16.57
N GLU A 87 0.80 -5.36 -17.89
CA GLU A 87 -0.44 -5.55 -18.65
C GLU A 87 -0.68 -7.01 -18.98
N GLU A 88 0.33 -7.71 -19.44
CA GLU A 88 0.21 -9.07 -19.95
C GLU A 88 1.20 -10.02 -19.28
N VAL A 89 0.71 -11.23 -18.98
CA VAL A 89 1.51 -12.35 -18.50
C VAL A 89 1.19 -13.54 -19.37
N ARG A 90 2.17 -14.03 -20.16
CA ARG A 90 2.02 -15.20 -21.03
C ARG A 90 3.09 -16.22 -20.77
N GLN A 91 2.74 -17.48 -20.95
CA GLN A 91 3.69 -18.58 -20.78
C GLN A 91 4.51 -18.80 -22.07
N GLU A 92 5.80 -19.02 -21.90
CA GLU A 92 6.71 -19.45 -22.96
C GLU A 92 7.52 -20.64 -22.45
N LYS A 93 7.15 -21.85 -22.84
CA LYS A 93 7.72 -23.11 -22.33
C LYS A 93 7.65 -23.17 -20.79
N GLU A 94 8.80 -23.29 -20.13
CA GLU A 94 8.90 -23.33 -18.67
C GLU A 94 9.02 -21.92 -18.03
N ASN A 95 9.02 -20.88 -18.85
CA ASN A 95 9.17 -19.48 -18.41
C ASN A 95 7.88 -18.69 -18.60
N TRP A 96 7.88 -17.51 -18.02
CA TRP A 96 6.86 -16.49 -18.17
C TRP A 96 7.42 -15.25 -18.83
N ILE A 97 6.69 -14.71 -19.78
CA ILE A 97 6.92 -13.38 -20.35
C ILE A 97 5.95 -12.42 -19.69
N VAL A 98 6.48 -11.33 -19.18
CA VAL A 98 5.74 -10.21 -18.63
C VAL A 98 5.93 -9.01 -19.52
N LYS A 99 4.84 -8.37 -19.96
CA LYS A 99 4.85 -7.15 -20.76
C LYS A 99 4.21 -6.01 -19.98
N THR A 100 4.83 -4.81 -20.05
CA THR A 100 4.33 -3.60 -19.40
C THR A 100 3.59 -2.67 -20.36
N ASN A 101 2.90 -1.67 -19.80
CA ASN A 101 2.22 -0.60 -20.54
C ASN A 101 3.14 0.24 -21.45
N ASN A 102 4.45 0.23 -21.22
CA ASN A 102 5.46 0.89 -22.04
C ASN A 102 6.24 -0.11 -22.94
N ASP A 103 5.61 -1.24 -23.29
CA ASP A 103 6.12 -2.27 -24.17
C ASP A 103 7.46 -2.91 -23.75
N LYS A 104 7.84 -2.79 -22.47
CA LYS A 104 8.98 -3.53 -21.93
C LYS A 104 8.64 -4.99 -21.71
N GLU A 105 9.54 -5.89 -22.09
CA GLU A 105 9.35 -7.33 -21.92
C GLU A 105 10.42 -7.93 -21.01
N PHE A 106 9.96 -8.82 -20.13
CA PHE A 106 10.79 -9.56 -19.17
C PHE A 106 10.51 -11.05 -19.27
N LEU A 107 11.55 -11.87 -19.15
CA LEU A 107 11.46 -13.34 -19.17
C LEU A 107 12.05 -13.91 -17.88
N ALA A 108 11.29 -14.75 -17.20
CA ALA A 108 11.74 -15.47 -16.00
C ALA A 108 10.98 -16.78 -15.81
N PRO A 109 11.58 -17.79 -15.15
CA PRO A 109 10.84 -18.99 -14.72
C PRO A 109 9.83 -18.70 -13.60
N ASN A 110 9.97 -17.56 -12.88
CA ASN A 110 9.16 -17.25 -11.72
C ASN A 110 8.61 -15.81 -11.76
N ILE A 111 7.35 -15.66 -11.28
CA ILE A 111 6.72 -14.37 -11.00
C ILE A 111 6.24 -14.37 -9.55
N ILE A 112 6.57 -13.34 -8.77
CA ILE A 112 5.98 -13.08 -7.45
C ILE A 112 5.09 -11.85 -7.56
N ILE A 113 3.78 -12.02 -7.36
CA ILE A 113 2.80 -10.94 -7.34
C ILE A 113 2.69 -10.42 -5.90
N ALA A 114 3.27 -9.26 -5.62
CA ALA A 114 3.24 -8.56 -4.33
C ALA A 114 2.51 -7.20 -4.46
N GLY A 115 1.48 -7.16 -5.31
CA GLY A 115 0.76 -5.95 -5.72
C GLY A 115 -0.20 -5.38 -4.66
N GLY A 116 -0.17 -5.87 -3.41
CA GLY A 116 -0.97 -5.35 -2.31
C GLY A 116 -2.47 -5.42 -2.60
N VAL A 117 -3.12 -4.29 -2.66
CA VAL A 117 -4.55 -4.18 -3.00
C VAL A 117 -4.79 -3.88 -4.49
N GLY A 118 -3.78 -4.07 -5.32
CA GLY A 118 -3.76 -3.61 -6.71
C GLY A 118 -3.42 -2.12 -6.81
N SER A 119 -3.63 -1.52 -7.97
CA SER A 119 -3.59 -0.07 -8.05
C SER A 119 -4.75 0.48 -7.21
N PHE A 120 -4.43 1.34 -6.26
CA PHE A 120 -5.44 1.98 -5.44
C PHE A 120 -5.71 3.39 -5.96
N GLU A 121 -6.97 3.66 -6.18
CA GLU A 121 -7.45 5.02 -6.37
C GLU A 121 -8.23 5.41 -5.12
N THR A 122 -7.93 6.57 -4.58
CA THR A 122 -8.76 7.14 -3.53
C THR A 122 -10.15 7.44 -4.07
N ARG A 123 -11.19 7.12 -3.32
CA ARG A 123 -12.55 7.56 -3.68
C ARG A 123 -12.61 9.06 -3.61
N LYS A 124 -12.75 9.67 -4.78
CA LYS A 124 -12.84 11.12 -4.89
C LYS A 124 -14.21 11.64 -4.44
N LEU A 125 -14.22 12.90 -4.07
CA LEU A 125 -15.45 13.65 -3.91
C LEU A 125 -16.15 13.77 -5.27
N THR A 126 -17.47 13.58 -5.31
CA THR A 126 -18.25 13.49 -6.57
C THR A 126 -18.76 14.82 -7.11
N LEU A 127 -18.52 15.93 -6.42
CA LEU A 127 -18.97 17.25 -6.84
C LEU A 127 -18.10 17.79 -8.00
N LYS A 128 -18.70 18.25 -9.07
CA LYS A 128 -17.99 18.85 -10.23
C LYS A 128 -17.05 20.00 -9.85
N GLN A 129 -17.35 20.72 -8.78
CA GLN A 129 -16.54 21.83 -8.28
C GLN A 129 -15.19 21.41 -7.68
N THR A 130 -14.99 20.13 -7.36
CA THR A 130 -13.78 19.63 -6.68
C THR A 130 -12.54 19.68 -7.55
N GLU A 131 -12.66 19.49 -8.86
CA GLU A 131 -11.54 19.37 -9.80
C GLU A 131 -10.58 20.56 -9.74
N LYS A 132 -11.10 21.79 -9.63
CA LYS A 132 -10.28 23.00 -9.57
C LYS A 132 -9.47 23.15 -8.28
N PHE A 133 -9.85 22.42 -7.22
CA PHE A 133 -9.25 22.48 -5.89
C PHE A 133 -8.38 21.27 -5.57
N GLU A 134 -8.44 20.19 -6.38
CA GLU A 134 -7.63 19.00 -6.18
C GLU A 134 -6.13 19.33 -6.22
N GLY A 135 -5.39 18.78 -5.27
CA GLY A 135 -3.96 19.04 -5.11
C GLY A 135 -3.58 20.42 -4.57
N LYS A 136 -4.55 21.34 -4.38
CA LYS A 136 -4.35 22.68 -3.83
C LYS A 136 -5.00 22.87 -2.47
N SER A 137 -6.28 22.53 -2.38
CA SER A 137 -7.09 22.65 -1.16
C SER A 137 -7.91 21.39 -0.85
N ILE A 138 -7.94 20.41 -1.76
CA ILE A 138 -8.55 19.09 -1.56
C ILE A 138 -7.47 18.04 -1.71
N PHE A 139 -7.32 17.23 -0.68
CA PHE A 139 -6.34 16.15 -0.62
C PHE A 139 -7.01 14.84 -0.19
N TYR A 140 -6.47 13.74 -0.66
CA TYR A 140 -6.92 12.37 -0.37
C TYR A 140 -5.89 11.57 0.44
N SER A 141 -4.74 12.18 0.71
CA SER A 141 -3.67 11.67 1.58
C SER A 141 -2.90 12.85 2.18
N VAL A 142 -2.21 12.62 3.28
CA VAL A 142 -1.31 13.60 3.90
C VAL A 142 0.10 13.15 3.62
N LYS A 143 0.76 13.81 2.66
CA LYS A 143 2.18 13.54 2.31
C LYS A 143 3.17 14.40 3.10
N ASN A 144 2.72 15.57 3.59
CA ASN A 144 3.52 16.48 4.41
C ASN A 144 2.61 17.17 5.42
N LYS A 145 2.80 16.91 6.70
CA LYS A 145 2.00 17.47 7.81
C LYS A 145 2.11 18.99 7.92
N ASP A 146 3.28 19.55 7.58
CA ASP A 146 3.54 20.97 7.75
C ASP A 146 2.63 21.85 6.88
N SER A 147 2.22 21.36 5.73
CA SER A 147 1.29 22.08 4.84
C SER A 147 -0.12 22.27 5.43
N PHE A 148 -0.45 21.53 6.49
CA PHE A 148 -1.75 21.56 7.15
C PHE A 148 -1.75 22.41 8.44
N LYS A 149 -0.60 22.90 8.92
CA LYS A 149 -0.50 23.68 10.15
C LYS A 149 -1.25 25.01 10.07
N ASN A 150 -1.88 25.42 11.20
CA ASN A 150 -2.60 26.69 11.34
C ASN A 150 -3.75 26.87 10.33
N LYS A 151 -4.42 25.79 9.96
CA LYS A 151 -5.54 25.78 9.01
C LYS A 151 -6.85 25.34 9.69
N ILE A 152 -7.95 25.64 9.05
CA ILE A 152 -9.25 25.03 9.35
C ILE A 152 -9.44 23.90 8.34
N ILE A 153 -9.43 22.67 8.82
CA ILE A 153 -9.44 21.47 7.98
C ILE A 153 -10.76 20.75 8.16
N SER A 154 -11.46 20.49 7.07
CA SER A 154 -12.64 19.63 7.07
C SER A 154 -12.23 18.23 6.61
N ILE A 155 -12.30 17.25 7.53
CA ILE A 155 -11.97 15.86 7.28
C ILE A 155 -13.25 15.08 7.06
N PHE A 156 -13.39 14.50 5.87
CA PHE A 156 -14.50 13.65 5.46
C PHE A 156 -14.14 12.19 5.57
N GLY A 157 -14.82 11.44 6.42
CA GLY A 157 -14.62 10.01 6.61
C GLY A 157 -15.06 9.55 7.98
N GLY A 158 -15.10 8.24 8.19
CA GLY A 158 -15.55 7.66 9.46
C GLY A 158 -14.84 6.37 9.83
N GLY A 159 -13.76 6.03 9.13
CA GLY A 159 -12.86 4.92 9.44
C GLY A 159 -11.55 5.40 10.07
N ASP A 160 -10.67 4.45 10.42
CA ASP A 160 -9.41 4.70 11.13
C ASP A 160 -8.58 5.83 10.52
N SER A 161 -8.40 5.86 9.19
CA SER A 161 -7.61 6.91 8.54
C SER A 161 -8.14 8.32 8.81
N ALA A 162 -9.48 8.53 8.77
CA ALA A 162 -10.07 9.84 9.04
C ALA A 162 -9.88 10.23 10.51
N LEU A 163 -10.06 9.29 11.42
CA LEU A 163 -9.96 9.49 12.85
C LEU A 163 -8.52 9.74 13.30
N ASP A 164 -7.59 8.94 12.82
CA ASP A 164 -6.16 9.08 13.13
C ASP A 164 -5.63 10.44 12.66
N TRP A 165 -5.99 10.86 11.41
CA TRP A 165 -5.58 12.16 10.90
C TRP A 165 -6.29 13.32 11.61
N ALA A 166 -7.54 13.13 12.07
CA ALA A 166 -8.21 14.15 12.89
C ALA A 166 -7.49 14.35 14.22
N LEU A 167 -7.07 13.27 14.89
CA LEU A 167 -6.25 13.35 16.11
C LEU A 167 -4.90 14.02 15.84
N GLU A 168 -4.17 13.55 14.84
CA GLU A 168 -2.83 14.06 14.57
C GLU A 168 -2.82 15.54 14.22
N LEU A 169 -3.71 15.97 13.30
CA LEU A 169 -3.78 17.36 12.85
C LEU A 169 -4.40 18.31 13.86
N SER A 170 -5.20 17.82 14.81
CA SER A 170 -5.79 18.65 15.89
C SER A 170 -4.75 19.25 16.83
N LYS A 171 -3.52 18.71 16.83
CA LYS A 171 -2.39 19.24 17.62
C LYS A 171 -2.00 20.66 17.22
N TYR A 172 -2.27 21.06 15.97
CA TYR A 172 -1.84 22.33 15.40
C TYR A 172 -2.84 23.01 14.46
N SER A 173 -4.04 22.47 14.32
CA SER A 173 -5.07 22.98 13.41
C SER A 173 -6.48 22.76 13.99
N LYS A 174 -7.46 23.53 13.51
CA LYS A 174 -8.85 23.33 13.85
C LYS A 174 -9.46 22.29 12.91
N ILE A 175 -10.13 21.29 13.46
CA ILE A 175 -10.66 20.15 12.70
C ILE A 175 -12.18 20.14 12.72
N ASN A 176 -12.79 20.07 11.55
CA ASN A 176 -14.19 19.67 11.38
C ASN A 176 -14.18 18.21 10.91
N LEU A 177 -14.59 17.28 11.76
CA LEU A 177 -14.69 15.86 11.42
C LEU A 177 -16.12 15.56 10.97
N ILE A 178 -16.27 15.23 9.69
CA ILE A 178 -17.54 15.13 8.99
C ILE A 178 -17.79 13.69 8.55
N HIS A 179 -18.92 13.12 8.95
CA HIS A 179 -19.27 11.76 8.56
C HIS A 179 -20.75 11.62 8.22
N ARG A 180 -21.03 10.79 7.20
CA ARG A 180 -22.40 10.56 6.69
C ARG A 180 -23.27 9.66 7.58
N ARG A 181 -22.72 9.07 8.63
CA ARG A 181 -23.42 8.19 9.57
C ARG A 181 -23.23 8.70 10.98
N ASN A 182 -24.14 8.34 11.89
CA ASN A 182 -24.00 8.69 13.31
C ASN A 182 -22.82 8.01 13.99
N GLU A 183 -22.40 6.85 13.49
CA GLU A 183 -21.36 6.03 14.12
C GLU A 183 -20.08 5.98 13.26
N PHE A 184 -18.97 6.18 13.91
CA PHE A 184 -17.65 6.01 13.34
C PHE A 184 -17.21 4.53 13.45
N ARG A 185 -16.38 4.10 12.49
CA ARG A 185 -15.79 2.75 12.44
C ARG A 185 -14.30 2.84 12.69
N GLY A 186 -13.90 3.07 13.91
CA GLY A 186 -12.50 3.15 14.28
C GLY A 186 -12.23 2.48 15.62
N ALA A 187 -10.95 2.38 15.96
CA ALA A 187 -10.52 1.79 17.23
C ALA A 187 -11.17 2.52 18.41
N PRO A 188 -11.67 1.79 19.44
CA PRO A 188 -12.34 2.40 20.60
C PRO A 188 -11.49 3.47 21.31
N HIS A 189 -10.17 3.26 21.39
CA HIS A 189 -9.25 4.22 21.97
C HIS A 189 -9.23 5.53 21.19
N THR A 190 -9.09 5.47 19.86
CA THR A 190 -9.09 6.65 18.96
C THR A 190 -10.39 7.45 19.11
N LEU A 191 -11.55 6.77 19.18
CA LEU A 191 -12.84 7.41 19.39
C LEU A 191 -12.94 8.11 20.74
N SER A 192 -12.37 7.54 21.79
CA SER A 192 -12.31 8.12 23.13
C SER A 192 -11.53 9.45 23.12
N GLU A 193 -10.35 9.47 22.50
CA GLU A 193 -9.52 10.66 22.40
C GLU A 193 -10.19 11.76 21.54
N ILE A 194 -10.86 11.40 20.45
CA ILE A 194 -11.61 12.37 19.61
C ILE A 194 -12.73 13.02 20.42
N LYS A 195 -13.51 12.25 21.21
CA LYS A 195 -14.56 12.79 22.08
C LYS A 195 -14.01 13.74 23.15
N LYS A 196 -12.81 13.48 23.64
CA LYS A 196 -12.13 14.38 24.58
C LYS A 196 -11.75 15.70 23.91
N LEU A 197 -11.15 15.64 22.70
CA LEU A 197 -10.77 16.81 21.92
C LEU A 197 -11.99 17.61 21.41
N GLU A 198 -13.12 16.96 21.22
CA GLU A 198 -14.41 17.63 20.93
C GLU A 198 -14.86 18.47 22.12
N LYS A 199 -14.81 17.92 23.34
CA LYS A 199 -15.13 18.68 24.57
C LYS A 199 -14.18 19.87 24.80
N GLU A 200 -12.93 19.75 24.35
CA GLU A 200 -11.93 20.81 24.39
C GLU A 200 -12.11 21.84 23.25
N GLY A 201 -13.04 21.64 22.33
CA GLY A 201 -13.28 22.51 21.17
C GLY A 201 -12.21 22.50 20.09
N LYS A 202 -11.30 21.51 20.11
CA LYS A 202 -10.24 21.32 19.11
C LYS A 202 -10.74 20.60 17.86
N ILE A 203 -11.70 19.70 18.03
CA ILE A 203 -12.39 18.99 16.97
C ILE A 203 -13.88 19.28 17.05
N LEU A 204 -14.48 19.62 15.91
CA LEU A 204 -15.94 19.75 15.79
C LEU A 204 -16.46 18.55 15.01
N ILE A 205 -17.30 17.74 15.64
CA ILE A 205 -17.92 16.58 15.01
C ILE A 205 -19.24 17.00 14.36
N LYS A 206 -19.39 16.63 13.07
CA LYS A 206 -20.60 16.87 12.27
C LYS A 206 -21.09 15.56 11.69
N THR A 207 -22.18 15.03 12.26
CA THR A 207 -22.81 13.76 11.86
C THR A 207 -24.30 13.79 12.15
N PRO A 208 -25.14 13.09 11.38
CA PRO A 208 -24.88 12.53 10.06
C PRO A 208 -25.03 13.60 8.98
N CYS A 209 -24.01 13.87 8.20
CA CYS A 209 -24.09 14.86 7.12
C CYS A 209 -23.08 14.60 5.99
N GLN A 210 -23.30 15.25 4.86
CA GLN A 210 -22.48 15.12 3.66
C GLN A 210 -22.14 16.49 3.09
N LEU A 211 -21.07 16.54 2.30
CA LEU A 211 -20.70 17.74 1.56
C LEU A 211 -21.74 18.03 0.46
N GLU A 212 -22.25 19.25 0.42
CA GLU A 212 -23.22 19.71 -0.57
C GLU A 212 -22.61 20.69 -1.58
N THR A 213 -21.86 21.71 -1.08
CA THR A 213 -21.19 22.69 -1.95
C THR A 213 -19.83 23.10 -1.44
N ILE A 214 -19.01 23.64 -2.32
CA ILE A 214 -17.71 24.22 -2.01
C ILE A 214 -17.67 25.62 -2.58
N GLU A 215 -17.25 26.59 -1.76
CA GLU A 215 -17.07 27.97 -2.17
C GLU A 215 -15.62 28.41 -2.07
N GLY A 216 -15.16 29.12 -3.07
CA GLY A 216 -13.80 29.65 -3.18
C GLY A 216 -13.46 29.95 -4.62
N ASP A 217 -12.36 30.63 -4.83
CA ASP A 217 -11.83 30.93 -6.17
C ASP A 217 -10.54 30.14 -6.44
N LYS A 218 -9.39 30.64 -6.00
CA LYS A 218 -8.09 29.94 -6.12
C LYS A 218 -7.90 28.88 -5.04
N SER A 219 -8.52 29.06 -3.87
CA SER A 219 -8.54 28.14 -2.73
C SER A 219 -9.93 28.10 -2.12
N ILE A 220 -10.20 27.08 -1.31
CA ILE A 220 -11.45 26.94 -0.59
C ILE A 220 -11.52 28.00 0.52
N LYS A 221 -12.70 28.58 0.73
CA LYS A 221 -13.02 29.51 1.83
C LYS A 221 -14.06 28.94 2.78
N SER A 222 -15.04 28.23 2.23
CA SER A 222 -16.11 27.60 2.99
C SER A 222 -16.69 26.40 2.25
N ILE A 223 -17.36 25.56 3.00
CA ILE A 223 -18.16 24.44 2.48
C ILE A 223 -19.57 24.53 3.06
N THR A 224 -20.54 24.00 2.35
CA THR A 224 -21.88 23.72 2.90
C THR A 224 -22.01 22.23 3.08
N ILE A 225 -22.42 21.81 4.28
CA ILE A 225 -22.78 20.42 4.57
C ILE A 225 -24.30 20.32 4.70
N LYS A 226 -24.84 19.16 4.34
CA LYS A 226 -26.26 18.84 4.45
C LYS A 226 -26.47 17.66 5.38
N PHE A 227 -27.31 17.84 6.38
CA PHE A 227 -27.71 16.81 7.32
C PHE A 227 -28.84 15.95 6.74
N ASP A 228 -29.02 14.75 7.29
CA ASP A 228 -30.07 13.82 6.85
C ASP A 228 -31.50 14.36 7.07
N ASP A 229 -31.69 15.30 8.03
CA ASP A 229 -32.96 16.03 8.25
C ASP A 229 -33.23 17.15 7.23
N GLY A 230 -32.32 17.32 6.27
CA GLY A 230 -32.43 18.32 5.21
C GLY A 230 -31.84 19.69 5.56
N LYS A 231 -31.45 19.93 6.80
CA LYS A 231 -30.82 21.20 7.22
C LYS A 231 -29.41 21.30 6.56
N THR A 232 -29.01 22.54 6.30
CA THR A 232 -27.70 22.85 5.79
C THR A 232 -26.92 23.75 6.74
N GLU A 233 -25.61 23.58 6.81
CA GLU A 233 -24.74 24.43 7.60
C GLU A 233 -23.53 24.85 6.75
N LYS A 234 -23.22 26.15 6.77
CA LYS A 234 -22.02 26.69 6.12
C LYS A 234 -20.87 26.73 7.11
N ILE A 235 -19.74 26.10 6.75
CA ILE A 235 -18.57 25.94 7.61
C ILE A 235 -17.37 26.58 6.95
N LYS A 236 -16.64 27.43 7.66
CA LYS A 236 -15.34 27.95 7.22
C LYS A 236 -14.36 26.80 7.11
N THR A 237 -13.65 26.73 5.97
CA THR A 237 -12.73 25.64 5.65
C THR A 237 -11.64 26.17 4.74
N ASP A 238 -10.38 25.91 5.10
CA ASP A 238 -9.22 26.24 4.25
C ASP A 238 -8.84 25.02 3.39
N LEU A 239 -8.91 23.81 3.95
CA LEU A 239 -8.53 22.57 3.33
C LEU A 239 -9.55 21.46 3.56
N ILE A 240 -9.71 20.59 2.58
CA ILE A 240 -10.49 19.35 2.70
C ILE A 240 -9.54 18.16 2.64
N LEU A 241 -9.70 17.23 3.59
CA LEU A 241 -9.14 15.89 3.56
C LEU A 241 -10.28 14.88 3.39
N SER A 242 -10.23 14.05 2.36
CA SER A 242 -11.28 13.06 2.10
C SER A 242 -10.75 11.64 2.23
N PHE A 243 -11.24 10.91 3.23
CA PHE A 243 -10.89 9.52 3.54
C PHE A 243 -12.09 8.59 3.36
N PHE A 244 -12.58 8.47 2.13
CA PHE A 244 -13.72 7.60 1.78
C PHE A 244 -13.29 6.15 1.50
N GLY A 245 -12.04 5.80 1.79
CA GLY A 245 -11.42 4.53 1.49
C GLY A 245 -10.89 4.46 0.06
N LEU A 246 -10.30 3.32 -0.25
CA LEU A 246 -9.66 3.07 -1.52
C LEU A 246 -10.59 2.27 -2.44
N ILE A 247 -10.53 2.56 -3.72
CA ILE A 247 -11.05 1.68 -4.76
C ILE A 247 -9.88 0.79 -5.16
N MET A 248 -9.98 -0.48 -4.82
CA MET A 248 -9.03 -1.48 -5.26
C MET A 248 -9.32 -1.82 -6.72
N LYS A 249 -8.39 -1.55 -7.60
CA LYS A 249 -8.42 -1.96 -9.00
C LYS A 249 -7.29 -2.95 -9.22
N LEU A 250 -7.63 -4.23 -9.40
CA LEU A 250 -6.64 -5.25 -9.72
C LEU A 250 -6.11 -5.09 -11.16
N GLY A 251 -6.88 -4.37 -11.99
CA GLY A 251 -6.50 -4.13 -13.37
C GLY A 251 -6.28 -5.43 -14.14
N PRO A 252 -5.22 -5.50 -14.96
CA PRO A 252 -4.94 -6.65 -15.80
C PRO A 252 -4.74 -8.00 -15.05
N ILE A 253 -4.43 -7.95 -13.76
CA ILE A 253 -4.25 -9.17 -12.92
C ILE A 253 -5.47 -10.11 -13.03
N THR A 254 -6.67 -9.54 -13.18
CA THR A 254 -7.91 -10.32 -13.31
C THR A 254 -8.00 -11.12 -14.61
N GLU A 255 -7.21 -10.76 -15.60
CA GLU A 255 -7.21 -11.36 -16.94
C GLU A 255 -6.10 -12.41 -17.12
N TRP A 256 -5.20 -12.56 -16.14
CA TRP A 256 -4.08 -13.52 -16.24
C TRP A 256 -4.47 -14.97 -15.99
N GLY A 257 -5.77 -15.26 -15.82
CA GLY A 257 -6.31 -16.62 -15.61
C GLY A 257 -5.90 -17.23 -14.26
N LEU A 258 -5.74 -16.40 -13.25
CA LEU A 258 -5.48 -16.81 -11.87
C LEU A 258 -6.79 -17.10 -11.14
N ASN A 259 -6.78 -18.10 -10.26
CA ASN A 259 -7.94 -18.40 -9.43
C ASN A 259 -8.12 -17.31 -8.37
N MET A 260 -9.27 -16.66 -8.40
CA MET A 260 -9.57 -15.54 -7.51
C MET A 260 -10.50 -15.94 -6.36
N ASN A 261 -10.36 -15.27 -5.24
CA ASN A 261 -11.35 -15.18 -4.18
C ASN A 261 -11.70 -13.70 -3.98
N ASN A 262 -12.84 -13.27 -4.54
CA ASN A 262 -13.21 -11.88 -4.66
C ASN A 262 -12.09 -11.06 -5.37
N LYS A 263 -11.44 -10.16 -4.63
CA LYS A 263 -10.34 -9.30 -5.13
C LYS A 263 -8.96 -9.77 -4.69
N THR A 264 -8.78 -11.06 -4.43
CA THR A 264 -7.49 -11.64 -4.00
C THR A 264 -7.20 -12.92 -4.76
N ILE A 265 -5.93 -13.25 -4.93
CA ILE A 265 -5.47 -14.43 -5.68
C ILE A 265 -5.40 -15.62 -4.72
N LYS A 266 -6.08 -16.73 -5.05
CA LYS A 266 -5.96 -17.97 -4.27
C LYS A 266 -4.59 -18.58 -4.44
N VAL A 267 -3.97 -18.96 -3.34
CA VAL A 267 -2.65 -19.60 -3.31
C VAL A 267 -2.69 -20.87 -2.45
N ASN A 268 -1.73 -21.77 -2.72
CA ASN A 268 -1.42 -22.86 -1.82
C ASN A 268 -0.68 -22.28 -0.59
N SER A 269 -1.15 -22.58 0.62
CA SER A 269 -0.55 -22.06 1.86
C SER A 269 0.81 -22.66 2.21
N GLU A 270 1.24 -23.74 1.53
CA GLU A 270 2.54 -24.37 1.78
C GLU A 270 3.69 -23.61 1.09
N ASN A 271 3.44 -23.05 -0.10
CA ASN A 271 4.48 -22.45 -0.94
C ASN A 271 4.06 -21.15 -1.64
N PHE A 272 2.82 -20.70 -1.43
CA PHE A 272 2.22 -19.50 -2.02
C PHE A 272 2.15 -19.48 -3.55
N GLU A 273 2.23 -20.65 -4.19
CA GLU A 273 2.02 -20.81 -5.62
C GLU A 273 0.53 -20.71 -5.96
N THR A 274 0.22 -20.06 -7.06
CA THR A 274 -1.14 -19.94 -7.61
C THR A 274 -1.54 -21.23 -8.35
N ASN A 275 -2.67 -21.20 -9.05
CA ASN A 275 -3.04 -22.28 -9.99
C ASN A 275 -2.11 -22.36 -11.23
N LYS A 276 -1.24 -21.36 -11.43
CA LYS A 276 -0.25 -21.37 -12.52
C LYS A 276 1.13 -21.61 -11.97
N LYS A 277 1.75 -22.70 -12.39
CA LYS A 277 3.08 -23.12 -11.94
C LYS A 277 4.14 -22.05 -12.22
N GLY A 278 4.87 -21.63 -11.18
CA GLY A 278 5.88 -20.56 -11.24
C GLY A 278 5.30 -19.15 -11.06
N ILE A 279 3.99 -19.01 -10.82
CA ILE A 279 3.40 -17.74 -10.41
C ILE A 279 2.97 -17.84 -8.95
N PHE A 280 3.53 -16.98 -8.12
CA PHE A 280 3.29 -16.87 -6.68
C PHE A 280 2.60 -15.56 -6.36
N ALA A 281 1.84 -15.52 -5.26
CA ALA A 281 1.26 -14.28 -4.77
C ALA A 281 1.46 -14.17 -3.25
N ALA A 282 1.82 -12.97 -2.78
CA ALA A 282 2.09 -12.70 -1.37
C ALA A 282 1.64 -11.30 -0.96
N GLY A 283 1.43 -11.09 0.35
CA GLY A 283 0.89 -9.86 0.91
C GLY A 283 -0.62 -9.78 0.78
N ASP A 284 -1.17 -8.56 0.77
CA ASP A 284 -2.62 -8.33 0.79
C ASP A 284 -3.36 -8.84 -0.45
N ILE A 285 -2.63 -9.06 -1.54
CA ILE A 285 -3.16 -9.57 -2.81
C ILE A 285 -3.51 -11.05 -2.75
N CYS A 286 -2.91 -11.86 -1.86
CA CYS A 286 -3.13 -13.28 -1.79
C CYS A 286 -4.23 -13.67 -0.79
N PHE A 287 -4.82 -14.84 -1.02
CA PHE A 287 -5.82 -15.46 -0.15
C PHE A 287 -5.51 -16.94 0.09
N TYR A 288 -5.58 -17.30 1.36
CA TYR A 288 -5.58 -18.67 1.87
C TYR A 288 -6.32 -18.71 3.22
N PRO A 289 -6.80 -19.85 3.71
CA PRO A 289 -7.46 -19.97 5.01
C PRO A 289 -6.56 -19.46 6.14
N GLY A 290 -7.08 -18.58 7.00
CA GLY A 290 -6.30 -17.97 8.10
C GLY A 290 -5.45 -16.77 7.71
N LYS A 291 -5.55 -16.25 6.48
CA LYS A 291 -4.80 -15.05 6.04
C LYS A 291 -5.10 -13.83 6.91
N LEU A 292 -4.05 -13.26 7.49
CA LEU A 292 -4.07 -11.93 8.09
C LEU A 292 -3.39 -10.91 7.14
N LYS A 293 -4.04 -9.77 6.96
CA LYS A 293 -3.49 -8.69 6.11
C LYS A 293 -2.51 -7.83 6.90
N LEU A 294 -1.38 -8.42 7.25
CA LEU A 294 -0.26 -7.79 7.94
C LEU A 294 0.99 -7.83 7.07
N ILE A 295 1.86 -6.83 7.19
CA ILE A 295 3.17 -6.83 6.52
C ILE A 295 3.97 -8.06 6.91
N LEU A 296 3.95 -8.41 8.21
CA LEU A 296 4.58 -9.62 8.75
C LEU A 296 4.16 -10.90 8.03
N SER A 297 2.84 -11.07 7.78
CA SER A 297 2.35 -12.24 7.04
C SER A 297 2.96 -12.30 5.64
N GLY A 298 3.01 -11.16 4.94
CA GLY A 298 3.63 -11.07 3.63
C GLY A 298 5.13 -11.41 3.63
N PHE A 299 5.85 -11.07 4.68
CA PHE A 299 7.27 -11.45 4.83
C PHE A 299 7.44 -12.97 4.93
N HIS A 300 6.61 -13.64 5.72
CA HIS A 300 6.62 -15.10 5.81
C HIS A 300 6.28 -15.75 4.46
N GLU A 301 5.26 -15.23 3.79
CA GLU A 301 4.77 -15.76 2.51
C GLU A 301 5.86 -15.75 1.42
N VAL A 302 6.59 -14.64 1.26
CA VAL A 302 7.68 -14.57 0.27
C VAL A 302 8.90 -15.40 0.69
N ALA A 303 9.12 -15.62 1.98
CA ALA A 303 10.18 -16.49 2.44
C ALA A 303 9.97 -17.92 1.94
N LEU A 304 8.74 -18.46 2.02
CA LEU A 304 8.38 -19.78 1.50
C LEU A 304 8.33 -19.80 -0.04
N ALA A 305 7.70 -18.82 -0.69
CA ALA A 305 7.65 -18.72 -2.14
C ALA A 305 9.05 -18.71 -2.78
N SER A 306 10.01 -18.03 -2.15
CA SER A 306 11.38 -17.93 -2.66
C SER A 306 12.14 -19.28 -2.70
N VAL A 307 11.73 -20.26 -1.89
CA VAL A 307 12.28 -21.62 -1.93
C VAL A 307 11.87 -22.32 -3.23
N GLU A 308 10.59 -22.22 -3.59
CA GLU A 308 10.10 -22.78 -4.86
C GLU A 308 10.67 -22.03 -6.07
N CYS A 309 10.84 -20.71 -5.97
CA CYS A 309 11.52 -19.92 -6.99
C CYS A 309 12.95 -20.44 -7.23
N PHE A 310 13.69 -20.79 -6.16
CA PHE A 310 15.02 -21.39 -6.28
C PHE A 310 14.98 -22.73 -7.01
N LYS A 311 14.12 -23.66 -6.60
CA LYS A 311 14.00 -24.98 -7.23
C LYS A 311 13.69 -24.90 -8.73
N ARG A 312 12.86 -23.93 -9.14
CA ARG A 312 12.51 -23.70 -10.53
C ARG A 312 13.63 -23.03 -11.33
N ALA A 313 14.31 -22.04 -10.76
CA ALA A 313 15.40 -21.33 -11.42
C ALA A 313 16.69 -22.16 -11.49
N ARG A 314 16.85 -23.13 -10.60
CA ARG A 314 18.02 -24.01 -10.47
C ARG A 314 17.59 -25.48 -10.39
N PRO A 315 16.97 -26.04 -11.45
CA PRO A 315 16.38 -27.39 -11.41
C PRO A 315 17.40 -28.51 -11.15
N ASN A 316 18.66 -28.26 -11.46
CA ASN A 316 19.75 -29.24 -11.28
C ASN A 316 20.49 -29.05 -9.93
N GLU A 317 20.09 -28.07 -9.11
CA GLU A 317 20.70 -27.81 -7.82
C GLU A 317 19.76 -28.24 -6.69
N LYS A 318 20.28 -28.99 -5.71
CA LYS A 318 19.49 -29.35 -4.53
C LYS A 318 19.41 -28.15 -3.58
N TYR A 319 18.19 -27.66 -3.32
CA TYR A 319 18.00 -26.65 -2.28
C TYR A 319 18.39 -27.22 -0.92
N ARG A 320 19.26 -26.53 -0.20
CA ARG A 320 19.59 -26.80 1.19
C ARG A 320 19.27 -25.57 2.01
N PHE A 321 18.51 -25.75 3.08
CA PHE A 321 18.28 -24.67 4.02
C PHE A 321 19.57 -24.38 4.78
N GLU A 322 19.95 -23.10 4.84
CA GLU A 322 21.13 -22.62 5.53
C GLU A 322 20.74 -21.41 6.42
N PHE A 323 21.33 -21.33 7.60
CA PHE A 323 21.16 -20.17 8.47
C PHE A 323 22.10 -19.04 8.05
N THR A 324 21.57 -17.81 8.03
CA THR A 324 22.35 -16.61 7.67
C THR A 324 23.55 -16.38 8.59
N THR A 325 23.46 -16.84 9.83
CA THR A 325 24.52 -16.72 10.87
C THR A 325 25.71 -17.63 10.64
N SER A 326 25.57 -18.74 9.92
CA SER A 326 26.60 -19.76 9.72
C SER A 326 27.00 -19.98 8.27
N SER A 327 26.16 -19.60 7.31
CA SER A 327 26.45 -19.78 5.88
C SER A 327 27.35 -18.67 5.36
N LYS A 328 28.58 -19.02 5.04
CA LYS A 328 29.55 -18.11 4.42
C LYS A 328 29.04 -17.58 3.06
N SER A 329 28.42 -18.46 2.26
CA SER A 329 27.88 -18.07 0.94
C SER A 329 26.79 -17.01 1.05
N ILE A 330 25.93 -17.10 2.07
CA ILE A 330 24.89 -16.09 2.33
C ILE A 330 25.52 -14.80 2.85
N GLN A 331 26.49 -14.89 3.76
CA GLN A 331 27.21 -13.72 4.28
C GLN A 331 27.95 -12.95 3.19
N ASP A 332 28.61 -13.67 2.28
CA ASP A 332 29.26 -13.06 1.11
C ASP A 332 28.26 -12.32 0.21
N ARG A 333 27.08 -12.92 -0.06
CA ARG A 333 26.00 -12.26 -0.82
C ARG A 333 25.44 -11.03 -0.13
N LEU A 334 25.43 -11.03 1.20
CA LEU A 334 25.02 -9.89 2.02
C LEU A 334 26.12 -8.82 2.17
N GLY A 335 27.32 -9.04 1.60
CA GLY A 335 28.46 -8.15 1.76
C GLY A 335 29.00 -8.09 3.19
N LYS A 336 28.79 -9.14 3.99
CA LYS A 336 29.32 -9.27 5.36
C LYS A 336 30.63 -10.06 5.29
N LYS A 337 31.67 -9.51 5.93
CA LYS A 337 32.97 -10.19 6.06
C LYS A 337 33.02 -11.00 7.35
#